data_3263bc77be1b8e77cd34f2263978831b
#
_entry.id   3263bc77be1b8e77cd34f2263978831b
#
_cell.length_a   1.000
_cell.length_b   1.000
_cell.length_c   1.000
_cell.angle_alpha   90.00
_cell.angle_beta   90.00
_cell.angle_gamma   90.00
#
_symmetry.space_group_name_H-M   'P 1'
#
loop_
_entity.id
_entity.type
_entity.pdbx_description
1 polymer ?
#
loop_
_entity_poly.entity_id
_entity_poly.type
_entity_poly.pdbx_seq_one_letter_code
_entity_poly.pdbx_strand_id
1 'polypeptide(L)'
;MHTACESELLQLITTYDEKDFEYLRKCARDTADRIFGNKIYIRGLIEFSSICKNDCYYCGLRRSNSNAVRYRLTKDEILSCCQNGHELGFRTFVLQGGEDGFFTDDVMCGIVSEIKNRFPDCAVTLSLGERSYESYQRLFDSGADRYLLRHETADKKHYSMLHPPEMSLENRMQCLYNLKRIGYQTGAGFMVGSPFQTPEMLVKDLKFIEKLNPEMCGIGPFVPHKDTKFKNENHGDVSLVLMLLSIIRLLKPNILLPATTALGTVDPLGREKGILHGANVVMPNLSPVKHRKDYSLYDNKICTGDEAAQCIGCLADRMKKIGCEIVTDRGDYTEE
;
A
#
# COMPACT_ATOMS: atom_id res chain seq x y z
N MET A 1 20.33 2.29 16.67
CA MET A 1 18.96 1.85 16.48
C MET A 1 18.83 0.46 17.06
N HIS A 2 17.90 0.22 17.97
CA HIS A 2 17.76 -1.09 18.61
C HIS A 2 16.87 -1.95 17.69
N THR A 3 17.48 -2.94 17.04
CA THR A 3 16.73 -3.93 16.24
C THR A 3 16.39 -5.10 17.15
N ALA A 4 15.09 -5.39 17.32
CA ALA A 4 14.64 -6.57 18.05
C ALA A 4 15.10 -7.86 17.32
N CYS A 5 15.55 -8.88 18.06
CA CYS A 5 15.89 -10.17 17.45
C CYS A 5 14.61 -10.96 17.04
N GLU A 6 14.77 -12.01 16.23
CA GLU A 6 13.64 -12.80 15.75
C GLU A 6 12.82 -13.42 16.90
N SER A 7 13.50 -13.92 17.96
CA SER A 7 12.81 -14.51 19.09
C SER A 7 12.01 -13.49 19.91
N GLU A 8 12.51 -12.25 20.06
CA GLU A 8 11.77 -11.18 20.73
C GLU A 8 10.53 -10.77 19.93
N LEU A 9 10.67 -10.64 18.61
CA LEU A 9 9.53 -10.34 17.72
C LEU A 9 8.50 -11.46 17.75
N LEU A 10 8.95 -12.72 17.72
CA LEU A 10 8.05 -13.88 17.77
C LEU A 10 7.30 -13.93 19.11
N GLN A 11 8.01 -13.76 20.21
CA GLN A 11 7.39 -13.70 21.53
C GLN A 11 6.35 -12.59 21.61
N LEU A 12 6.70 -11.38 21.16
CA LEU A 12 5.79 -10.25 21.15
C LEU A 12 4.52 -10.53 20.34
N ILE A 13 4.66 -11.09 19.13
CA ILE A 13 3.52 -11.39 18.25
C ILE A 13 2.62 -12.50 18.82
N THR A 14 3.18 -13.46 19.58
CA THR A 14 2.44 -14.63 20.05
C THR A 14 1.86 -14.48 21.46
N THR A 15 2.45 -13.61 22.31
CA THR A 15 2.13 -13.58 23.74
C THR A 15 1.73 -12.21 24.28
N TYR A 16 1.53 -11.20 23.38
CA TYR A 16 1.15 -9.86 23.82
C TYR A 16 -0.20 -9.85 24.55
N ASP A 17 -0.28 -9.03 25.58
CA ASP A 17 -1.52 -8.72 26.29
C ASP A 17 -2.01 -7.29 25.94
N GLU A 18 -3.12 -6.88 26.56
CA GLU A 18 -3.70 -5.55 26.34
C GLU A 18 -2.75 -4.42 26.78
N LYS A 19 -1.91 -4.63 27.79
CA LYS A 19 -0.95 -3.63 28.27
C LYS A 19 0.19 -3.46 27.25
N ASP A 20 0.70 -4.57 26.72
CA ASP A 20 1.71 -4.56 25.67
C ASP A 20 1.20 -3.86 24.42
N PHE A 21 -0.04 -4.16 24.04
CA PHE A 21 -0.70 -3.55 22.87
C PHE A 21 -0.81 -2.03 23.02
N GLU A 22 -1.31 -1.56 24.17
CA GLU A 22 -1.44 -0.12 24.45
C GLU A 22 -0.08 0.57 24.61
N TYR A 23 0.90 -0.08 25.21
CA TYR A 23 2.27 0.45 25.32
C TYR A 23 2.91 0.63 23.94
N LEU A 24 2.82 -0.38 23.06
CA LEU A 24 3.32 -0.31 21.69
C LEU A 24 2.62 0.79 20.90
N ARG A 25 1.28 0.88 21.00
CA ARG A 25 0.50 1.93 20.37
C ARG A 25 1.02 3.32 20.77
N LYS A 26 1.18 3.55 22.08
CA LYS A 26 1.69 4.82 22.60
C LYS A 26 3.09 5.13 22.05
N CYS A 27 4.03 4.20 22.16
CA CYS A 27 5.40 4.38 21.67
C CYS A 27 5.44 4.67 20.17
N ALA A 28 4.61 3.97 19.38
CA ALA A 28 4.54 4.17 17.94
C ALA A 28 3.94 5.55 17.58
N ARG A 29 2.87 5.96 18.30
CA ARG A 29 2.28 7.29 18.09
C ARG A 29 3.26 8.39 18.49
N ASP A 30 3.87 8.31 19.67
CA ASP A 30 4.87 9.27 20.15
C ASP A 30 6.06 9.39 19.17
N THR A 31 6.48 8.26 18.57
CA THR A 31 7.53 8.24 17.55
C THR A 31 7.08 8.94 16.28
N ALA A 32 5.85 8.66 15.80
CA ALA A 32 5.31 9.32 14.63
C ALA A 32 5.12 10.84 14.87
N ASP A 33 4.64 11.24 16.04
CA ASP A 33 4.46 12.65 16.42
C ASP A 33 5.79 13.41 16.46
N ARG A 34 6.85 12.78 16.97
CA ARG A 34 8.18 13.39 17.01
C ARG A 34 8.74 13.67 15.61
N ILE A 35 8.48 12.80 14.63
CA ILE A 35 9.05 12.88 13.28
C ILE A 35 8.16 13.70 12.33
N PHE A 36 6.85 13.43 12.35
CA PHE A 36 5.89 13.99 11.40
C PHE A 36 4.99 15.05 12.02
N GLY A 37 5.07 15.25 13.35
CA GLY A 37 4.07 16.02 14.09
C GLY A 37 2.71 15.33 14.03
N ASN A 38 1.65 16.12 13.98
CA ASN A 38 0.28 15.64 13.80
C ASN A 38 -0.14 15.48 12.32
N LYS A 39 0.82 15.59 11.39
CA LYS A 39 0.55 15.62 9.95
C LYS A 39 0.20 14.25 9.40
N ILE A 40 -0.86 14.19 8.60
CA ILE A 40 -1.27 13.03 7.83
C ILE A 40 -1.21 13.37 6.35
N TYR A 41 -0.39 12.64 5.60
CA TYR A 41 -0.24 12.82 4.17
C TYR A 41 -1.37 12.12 3.41
N ILE A 42 -1.94 12.81 2.43
CA ILE A 42 -2.93 12.23 1.51
C ILE A 42 -2.28 11.88 0.17
N ARG A 43 -2.59 10.69 -0.34
CA ARG A 43 -2.14 10.25 -1.67
C ARG A 43 -3.35 9.89 -2.51
N GLY A 44 -3.49 10.54 -3.66
CA GLY A 44 -4.59 10.31 -4.59
C GLY A 44 -4.41 8.99 -5.33
N LEU A 45 -5.22 7.99 -5.02
CA LEU A 45 -5.17 6.67 -5.66
C LEU A 45 -5.95 6.69 -6.98
N ILE A 46 -5.30 6.34 -8.08
CA ILE A 46 -5.89 6.19 -9.42
C ILE A 46 -5.71 4.73 -9.86
N GLU A 47 -6.78 3.98 -9.79
CA GLU A 47 -6.86 2.57 -10.20
C GLU A 47 -7.12 2.53 -11.70
N PHE A 48 -6.08 2.52 -12.53
CA PHE A 48 -6.19 2.79 -13.97
C PHE A 48 -6.49 1.55 -14.83
N SER A 49 -6.27 0.33 -14.33
CA SER A 49 -6.60 -0.91 -15.05
C SER A 49 -6.95 -2.04 -14.10
N SER A 50 -8.07 -2.72 -14.35
CA SER A 50 -8.47 -3.96 -13.67
C SER A 50 -7.96 -5.23 -14.37
N ILE A 51 -7.18 -5.09 -15.43
CA ILE A 51 -6.64 -6.22 -16.20
C ILE A 51 -5.29 -6.64 -15.58
N CYS A 52 -5.11 -7.93 -15.34
CA CYS A 52 -3.87 -8.48 -14.80
C CYS A 52 -3.48 -9.78 -15.53
N LYS A 53 -2.20 -9.93 -15.87
CA LYS A 53 -1.65 -11.16 -16.44
C LYS A 53 -1.46 -12.27 -15.42
N ASN A 54 -1.36 -11.91 -14.11
CA ASN A 54 -1.09 -12.84 -13.02
C ASN A 54 -2.35 -13.51 -12.50
N ASP A 55 -2.19 -14.66 -11.84
CA ASP A 55 -3.28 -15.45 -11.30
C ASP A 55 -3.15 -15.70 -9.79
N CYS A 56 -2.78 -14.66 -9.03
CA CYS A 56 -2.63 -14.73 -7.57
C CYS A 56 -3.92 -15.24 -6.94
N TYR A 57 -3.82 -16.25 -6.08
CA TYR A 57 -4.97 -17.03 -5.59
C TYR A 57 -5.92 -16.26 -4.66
N TYR A 58 -5.49 -15.12 -4.16
CA TYR A 58 -6.23 -14.23 -3.25
C TYR A 58 -6.88 -13.02 -3.94
N CYS A 59 -6.51 -12.72 -5.19
CA CYS A 59 -6.83 -11.44 -5.82
C CYS A 59 -8.06 -11.55 -6.71
N GLY A 60 -9.05 -10.68 -6.53
CA GLY A 60 -10.23 -10.62 -7.39
C GLY A 60 -9.94 -10.20 -8.84
N LEU A 61 -8.80 -9.51 -9.09
CA LEU A 61 -8.38 -9.12 -10.45
C LEU A 61 -7.56 -10.18 -11.16
N ARG A 62 -7.35 -11.35 -10.58
CA ARG A 62 -6.59 -12.43 -11.19
C ARG A 62 -7.07 -12.77 -12.60
N ARG A 63 -6.14 -13.20 -13.47
CA ARG A 63 -6.40 -13.46 -14.89
C ARG A 63 -7.59 -14.40 -15.13
N SER A 64 -7.66 -15.49 -14.36
CA SER A 64 -8.70 -16.52 -14.53
C SER A 64 -10.06 -16.17 -13.91
N ASN A 65 -10.22 -15.00 -13.28
CA ASN A 65 -11.52 -14.55 -12.80
C ASN A 65 -12.37 -14.01 -13.98
N SER A 66 -13.27 -14.84 -14.51
CA SER A 66 -14.17 -14.47 -15.59
C SER A 66 -15.31 -13.52 -15.15
N ASN A 67 -15.55 -13.38 -13.85
CA ASN A 67 -16.59 -12.49 -13.30
C ASN A 67 -16.09 -11.06 -13.11
N ALA A 68 -14.76 -10.82 -13.19
CA ALA A 68 -14.18 -9.50 -13.00
C ALA A 68 -14.52 -8.58 -14.20
N VAL A 69 -15.09 -7.43 -13.91
CA VAL A 69 -15.29 -6.37 -14.90
C VAL A 69 -13.94 -5.80 -15.28
N ARG A 70 -13.60 -5.86 -16.58
CA ARG A 70 -12.29 -5.42 -17.09
C ARG A 70 -12.41 -4.06 -17.73
N TYR A 71 -11.55 -3.13 -17.28
CA TYR A 71 -11.48 -1.78 -17.85
C TYR A 71 -10.02 -1.29 -17.90
N ARG A 72 -9.80 -0.28 -18.70
CA ARG A 72 -8.59 0.55 -18.76
C ARG A 72 -9.02 2.00 -18.81
N LEU A 73 -8.40 2.85 -18.03
CA LEU A 73 -8.52 4.30 -18.20
C LEU A 73 -7.65 4.75 -19.37
N THR A 74 -8.13 5.70 -20.13
CA THR A 74 -7.33 6.41 -21.13
C THR A 74 -6.34 7.35 -20.44
N LYS A 75 -5.32 7.80 -21.18
CA LYS A 75 -4.39 8.84 -20.68
C LYS A 75 -5.15 10.08 -20.20
N ASP A 76 -6.14 10.53 -20.97
CA ASP A 76 -6.92 11.73 -20.62
C ASP A 76 -7.75 11.54 -19.35
N GLU A 77 -8.33 10.36 -19.13
CA GLU A 77 -9.04 10.05 -17.90
C GLU A 77 -8.08 10.06 -16.69
N ILE A 78 -6.86 9.49 -16.83
CA ILE A 78 -5.83 9.53 -15.78
C ILE A 78 -5.44 10.98 -15.48
N LEU A 79 -5.16 11.80 -16.49
CA LEU A 79 -4.79 13.20 -16.32
C LEU A 79 -5.93 14.03 -15.71
N SER A 80 -7.17 13.75 -16.05
CA SER A 80 -8.35 14.37 -15.43
C SER A 80 -8.46 14.02 -13.95
N CYS A 81 -8.15 12.78 -13.57
CA CYS A 81 -8.10 12.39 -12.15
C CYS A 81 -6.99 13.15 -11.40
N CYS A 82 -5.81 13.34 -12.04
CA CYS A 82 -4.72 14.13 -11.45
C CYS A 82 -5.12 15.61 -11.30
N GLN A 83 -5.77 16.21 -12.31
CA GLN A 83 -6.25 17.59 -12.24
C GLN A 83 -7.22 17.79 -11.09
N ASN A 84 -8.26 16.96 -11.00
CA ASN A 84 -9.23 17.01 -9.91
C ASN A 84 -8.56 16.81 -8.55
N GLY A 85 -7.59 15.88 -8.46
CA GLY A 85 -6.83 15.63 -7.24
C GLY A 85 -5.98 16.85 -6.84
N HIS A 86 -5.29 17.48 -7.79
CA HIS A 86 -4.48 18.68 -7.53
C HIS A 86 -5.32 19.83 -6.98
N GLU A 87 -6.50 20.10 -7.58
CA GLU A 87 -7.46 21.10 -7.12
C GLU A 87 -7.98 20.80 -5.70
N LEU A 88 -8.11 19.53 -5.33
CA LEU A 88 -8.49 19.07 -3.99
C LEU A 88 -7.33 19.08 -2.98
N GLY A 89 -6.13 19.53 -3.37
CA GLY A 89 -4.97 19.65 -2.49
C GLY A 89 -4.07 18.42 -2.42
N PHE A 90 -4.27 17.40 -3.25
CA PHE A 90 -3.31 16.28 -3.34
C PHE A 90 -2.01 16.74 -3.99
N ARG A 91 -0.88 16.26 -3.45
CA ARG A 91 0.46 16.49 -4.01
C ARG A 91 1.20 15.17 -4.27
N THR A 92 0.50 14.06 -4.22
CA THR A 92 0.97 12.74 -4.65
C THR A 92 -0.14 12.00 -5.36
N PHE A 93 0.17 11.47 -6.56
CA PHE A 93 -0.70 10.58 -7.32
C PHE A 93 -0.12 9.17 -7.31
N VAL A 94 -0.96 8.18 -6.99
CA VAL A 94 -0.60 6.76 -7.00
C VAL A 94 -1.30 6.10 -8.18
N LEU A 95 -0.55 5.76 -9.21
CA LEU A 95 -1.05 5.01 -10.36
C LEU A 95 -0.96 3.52 -10.05
N GLN A 96 -2.09 2.88 -9.80
CA GLN A 96 -2.19 1.47 -9.45
C GLN A 96 -3.00 0.71 -10.50
N GLY A 97 -2.53 -0.45 -10.90
CA GLY A 97 -3.22 -1.34 -11.82
C GLY A 97 -2.86 -2.79 -11.61
N GLY A 98 -3.59 -3.69 -12.27
CA GLY A 98 -3.08 -5.03 -12.50
C GLY A 98 -1.83 -4.98 -13.42
N GLU A 99 -1.09 -6.07 -13.50
CA GLU A 99 0.03 -6.17 -14.48
C GLU A 99 -0.55 -6.34 -15.89
N ASP A 100 -0.88 -5.22 -16.50
CA ASP A 100 -1.54 -5.11 -17.80
C ASP A 100 -0.53 -4.78 -18.89
N GLY A 101 -0.33 -5.69 -19.86
CA GLY A 101 0.62 -5.54 -20.96
C GLY A 101 0.28 -4.40 -21.95
N PHE A 102 -0.93 -3.84 -21.90
CA PHE A 102 -1.28 -2.66 -22.71
C PHE A 102 -0.48 -1.42 -22.28
N PHE A 103 -0.23 -1.29 -20.98
CA PHE A 103 0.56 -0.19 -20.42
C PHE A 103 2.05 -0.52 -20.53
N THR A 104 2.55 -0.47 -21.78
CA THR A 104 3.98 -0.61 -22.10
C THR A 104 4.80 0.50 -21.45
N ASP A 105 6.12 0.36 -21.46
CA ASP A 105 7.01 1.41 -20.93
C ASP A 105 6.79 2.74 -21.66
N ASP A 106 6.64 2.74 -22.98
CA ASP A 106 6.40 3.97 -23.75
C ASP A 106 5.11 4.67 -23.35
N VAL A 107 4.04 3.90 -23.16
CA VAL A 107 2.74 4.45 -22.71
C VAL A 107 2.86 5.03 -21.32
N MET A 108 3.45 4.27 -20.37
CA MET A 108 3.56 4.72 -18.98
C MET A 108 4.53 5.89 -18.81
N CYS A 109 5.67 5.89 -19.50
CA CYS A 109 6.61 7.02 -19.51
C CYS A 109 5.93 8.29 -20.04
N GLY A 110 5.14 8.16 -21.12
CA GLY A 110 4.38 9.28 -21.66
C GLY A 110 3.28 9.81 -20.71
N ILE A 111 2.67 8.96 -19.87
CA ILE A 111 1.71 9.38 -18.83
C ILE A 111 2.46 10.07 -17.69
N VAL A 112 3.53 9.47 -17.18
CA VAL A 112 4.32 10.01 -16.06
C VAL A 112 4.90 11.37 -16.42
N SER A 113 5.55 11.51 -17.58
CA SER A 113 6.12 12.78 -18.04
C SER A 113 5.06 13.87 -18.17
N GLU A 114 3.88 13.54 -18.69
CA GLU A 114 2.79 14.50 -18.81
C GLU A 114 2.26 14.96 -17.44
N ILE A 115 2.13 14.03 -16.45
CA ILE A 115 1.76 14.39 -15.09
C ILE A 115 2.80 15.33 -14.48
N LYS A 116 4.10 15.02 -14.63
CA LYS A 116 5.17 15.86 -14.08
C LYS A 116 5.23 17.24 -14.74
N ASN A 117 4.94 17.32 -16.04
CA ASN A 117 4.89 18.60 -16.77
C ASN A 117 3.72 19.47 -16.29
N ARG A 118 2.53 18.88 -16.08
CA ARG A 118 1.33 19.63 -15.62
C ARG A 118 1.35 19.94 -14.15
N PHE A 119 1.90 19.05 -13.32
CA PHE A 119 1.91 19.14 -11.85
C PHE A 119 3.33 18.92 -11.31
N PRO A 120 4.27 19.87 -11.56
CA PRO A 120 5.67 19.70 -11.16
C PRO A 120 5.87 19.65 -9.64
N ASP A 121 4.93 20.16 -8.89
CA ASP A 121 4.86 20.13 -7.42
C ASP A 121 4.35 18.79 -6.86
N CYS A 122 3.94 17.86 -7.73
CA CYS A 122 3.40 16.55 -7.33
C CYS A 122 4.41 15.41 -7.47
N ALA A 123 4.33 14.45 -6.56
CA ALA A 123 5.01 13.17 -6.68
C ALA A 123 4.15 12.15 -7.42
N VAL A 124 4.78 11.32 -8.24
CA VAL A 124 4.17 10.19 -8.93
C VAL A 124 4.66 8.88 -8.31
N THR A 125 3.74 8.10 -7.78
CA THR A 125 3.98 6.75 -7.27
C THR A 125 3.41 5.73 -8.24
N LEU A 126 4.20 4.74 -8.64
CA LEU A 126 3.76 3.65 -9.50
C LEU A 126 3.52 2.37 -8.70
N SER A 127 2.48 1.61 -9.04
CA SER A 127 2.21 0.28 -8.51
C SER A 127 1.69 -0.61 -9.65
N LEU A 128 2.64 -1.08 -10.47
CA LEU A 128 2.42 -1.75 -11.76
C LEU A 128 2.90 -3.20 -11.77
N GLY A 129 3.24 -3.75 -10.59
CA GLY A 129 3.77 -5.09 -10.44
C GLY A 129 5.24 -5.25 -10.82
N GLU A 130 5.61 -6.44 -11.29
CA GLU A 130 6.98 -6.80 -11.62
C GLU A 130 7.35 -6.38 -13.04
N ARG A 131 8.54 -5.74 -13.17
CA ARG A 131 9.11 -5.29 -14.43
C ARG A 131 10.63 -5.57 -14.49
N SER A 132 11.25 -5.43 -15.65
CA SER A 132 12.71 -5.52 -15.77
C SER A 132 13.39 -4.30 -15.14
N TYR A 133 14.69 -4.41 -14.87
CA TYR A 133 15.50 -3.29 -14.38
C TYR A 133 15.42 -2.09 -15.32
N GLU A 134 15.55 -2.33 -16.62
CA GLU A 134 15.51 -1.31 -17.67
C GLU A 134 14.15 -0.62 -17.73
N SER A 135 13.05 -1.39 -17.57
CA SER A 135 11.70 -0.84 -17.49
C SER A 135 11.55 0.09 -16.27
N TYR A 136 12.00 -0.34 -15.09
CA TYR A 136 12.00 0.50 -13.89
C TYR A 136 12.85 1.77 -14.10
N GLN A 137 14.04 1.65 -14.71
CA GLN A 137 14.92 2.80 -14.98
C GLN A 137 14.24 3.81 -15.89
N ARG A 138 13.64 3.37 -17.00
CA ARG A 138 12.92 4.25 -17.94
C ARG A 138 11.77 5.01 -17.26
N LEU A 139 11.01 4.34 -16.41
CA LEU A 139 9.92 4.96 -15.65
C LEU A 139 10.44 5.99 -14.65
N PHE A 140 11.56 5.70 -13.99
CA PHE A 140 12.24 6.64 -13.09
C PHE A 140 12.72 7.88 -13.84
N ASP A 141 13.41 7.69 -14.97
CA ASP A 141 13.91 8.77 -15.82
C ASP A 141 12.79 9.63 -16.41
N SER A 142 11.58 9.09 -16.56
CA SER A 142 10.39 9.85 -16.96
C SER A 142 9.77 10.69 -15.84
N GLY A 143 10.28 10.58 -14.60
CA GLY A 143 9.89 11.40 -13.46
C GLY A 143 9.05 10.68 -12.39
N ALA A 144 8.95 9.35 -12.42
CA ALA A 144 8.32 8.61 -11.33
C ALA A 144 9.19 8.67 -10.07
N ASP A 145 8.63 9.21 -8.98
CA ASP A 145 9.38 9.44 -7.73
C ASP A 145 9.42 8.18 -6.85
N ARG A 146 8.34 7.38 -6.86
CA ARG A 146 8.13 6.25 -5.94
C ARG A 146 7.60 5.03 -6.67
N TYR A 147 7.92 3.86 -6.15
CA TYR A 147 7.34 2.60 -6.63
C TYR A 147 6.91 1.72 -5.47
N LEU A 148 5.65 1.26 -5.48
CA LEU A 148 5.11 0.34 -4.49
C LEU A 148 5.01 -1.06 -5.10
N LEU A 149 5.76 -2.01 -4.54
CA LEU A 149 5.70 -3.43 -4.87
C LEU A 149 5.64 -4.25 -3.59
N ARG A 150 4.47 -4.69 -3.19
CA ARG A 150 4.34 -5.53 -1.99
C ARG A 150 4.96 -6.90 -2.25
N HIS A 151 5.77 -7.39 -1.30
CA HIS A 151 6.32 -8.75 -1.38
C HIS A 151 5.31 -9.82 -0.96
N GLU A 152 4.24 -9.43 -0.30
CA GLU A 152 3.09 -10.19 0.20
C GLU A 152 3.43 -11.17 1.33
N THR A 153 4.57 -11.82 1.29
CA THR A 153 5.21 -12.59 2.34
C THR A 153 6.69 -12.81 2.01
N ALA A 154 7.56 -12.83 3.00
CA ALA A 154 8.99 -13.14 2.86
C ALA A 154 9.29 -14.64 3.04
N ASP A 155 8.28 -15.46 3.26
CA ASP A 155 8.43 -16.91 3.36
C ASP A 155 8.15 -17.57 2.00
N LYS A 156 9.14 -18.32 1.48
CA LYS A 156 9.06 -18.97 0.16
C LYS A 156 7.93 -19.98 0.06
N LYS A 157 7.73 -20.79 1.11
CA LYS A 157 6.67 -21.80 1.14
C LYS A 157 5.31 -21.14 1.13
N HIS A 158 5.13 -20.13 1.97
CA HIS A 158 3.88 -19.36 2.04
C HIS A 158 3.61 -18.62 0.71
N TYR A 159 4.63 -18.02 0.09
CA TYR A 159 4.49 -17.37 -1.21
C TYR A 159 3.94 -18.32 -2.28
N SER A 160 4.46 -19.57 -2.34
CA SER A 160 3.97 -20.59 -3.28
C SER A 160 2.54 -21.07 -3.01
N MET A 161 2.04 -20.92 -1.78
CA MET A 161 0.65 -21.23 -1.44
C MET A 161 -0.33 -20.12 -1.87
N LEU A 162 0.17 -18.90 -2.02
CA LEU A 162 -0.62 -17.71 -2.40
C LEU A 162 -0.57 -17.40 -3.89
N HIS A 163 0.44 -17.92 -4.61
CA HIS A 163 0.72 -17.56 -6.01
C HIS A 163 0.86 -18.81 -6.90
N PRO A 164 0.59 -18.68 -8.20
CA PRO A 164 0.80 -19.77 -9.14
C PRO A 164 2.30 -20.02 -9.37
N PRO A 165 2.67 -21.24 -9.89
CA PRO A 165 4.05 -21.68 -9.99
C PRO A 165 4.97 -20.80 -10.87
N GLU A 166 4.40 -20.06 -11.81
CA GLU A 166 5.14 -19.12 -12.68
C GLU A 166 5.62 -17.85 -11.96
N MET A 167 5.14 -17.60 -10.75
CA MET A 167 5.57 -16.47 -9.91
C MET A 167 6.56 -16.96 -8.85
N SER A 168 7.65 -16.24 -8.64
CA SER A 168 8.64 -16.58 -7.63
C SER A 168 8.90 -15.43 -6.66
N LEU A 169 9.10 -15.80 -5.38
CA LEU A 169 9.48 -14.84 -4.34
C LEU A 169 10.83 -14.19 -4.64
N GLU A 170 11.77 -14.98 -5.18
CA GLU A 170 13.10 -14.51 -5.52
C GLU A 170 13.05 -13.38 -6.55
N ASN A 171 12.23 -13.52 -7.60
CA ASN A 171 12.04 -12.47 -8.59
C ASN A 171 11.38 -11.22 -7.97
N ARG A 172 10.35 -11.43 -7.12
CA ARG A 172 9.68 -10.34 -6.41
C ARG A 172 10.66 -9.53 -5.54
N MET A 173 11.52 -10.20 -4.80
CA MET A 173 12.53 -9.56 -3.97
C MET A 173 13.62 -8.88 -4.82
N GLN A 174 14.04 -9.51 -5.93
CA GLN A 174 14.99 -8.91 -6.85
C GLN A 174 14.45 -7.61 -7.46
N CYS A 175 13.16 -7.57 -7.82
CA CYS A 175 12.50 -6.34 -8.26
C CYS A 175 12.60 -5.24 -7.20
N LEU A 176 12.35 -5.53 -5.93
CA LEU A 176 12.48 -4.56 -4.84
C LEU A 176 13.91 -4.04 -4.68
N TYR A 177 14.92 -4.91 -4.75
CA TYR A 177 16.31 -4.48 -4.72
C TYR A 177 16.69 -3.64 -5.95
N ASN A 178 16.15 -3.95 -7.13
CA ASN A 178 16.34 -3.14 -8.34
C ASN A 178 15.77 -1.74 -8.17
N LEU A 179 14.56 -1.61 -7.62
CA LEU A 179 13.93 -0.31 -7.34
C LEU A 179 14.78 0.54 -6.39
N LYS A 180 15.29 -0.06 -5.31
CA LYS A 180 16.22 0.60 -4.37
C LYS A 180 17.50 1.07 -5.09
N ARG A 181 18.11 0.23 -5.92
CA ARG A 181 19.35 0.53 -6.64
C ARG A 181 19.18 1.65 -7.65
N ILE A 182 18.00 1.78 -8.27
CA ILE A 182 17.69 2.87 -9.22
C ILE A 182 17.52 4.21 -8.47
N GLY A 183 17.08 4.19 -7.20
CA GLY A 183 16.89 5.40 -6.39
C GLY A 183 15.43 5.78 -6.15
N TYR A 184 14.48 4.89 -6.43
CA TYR A 184 13.09 5.12 -6.03
C TYR A 184 12.93 5.23 -4.51
N GLN A 185 12.04 6.09 -4.05
CA GLN A 185 11.42 5.86 -2.74
C GLN A 185 10.60 4.57 -2.86
N THR A 186 11.21 3.46 -2.40
CA THR A 186 10.68 2.11 -2.62
C THR A 186 9.68 1.74 -1.54
N GLY A 187 8.53 1.22 -1.96
CA GLY A 187 7.50 0.68 -1.06
C GLY A 187 7.46 -0.84 -1.11
N ALA A 188 7.54 -1.47 0.06
CA ALA A 188 7.32 -2.89 0.26
C ALA A 188 6.02 -3.13 1.04
N GLY A 189 5.76 -4.36 1.46
CA GLY A 189 4.63 -4.69 2.33
C GLY A 189 4.15 -6.12 2.18
N PHE A 190 3.28 -6.52 3.09
CA PHE A 190 2.76 -7.89 3.16
C PHE A 190 1.30 -7.92 3.62
N MET A 191 0.62 -9.03 3.40
CA MET A 191 -0.71 -9.28 3.94
C MET A 191 -0.60 -9.84 5.35
N VAL A 192 -1.56 -9.50 6.21
CA VAL A 192 -1.65 -10.00 7.58
C VAL A 192 -2.88 -10.89 7.72
N GLY A 193 -2.68 -12.10 8.24
CA GLY A 193 -3.74 -13.09 8.40
C GLY A 193 -4.19 -13.72 7.08
N SER A 194 -3.32 -13.77 6.07
CA SER A 194 -3.59 -14.53 4.84
C SER A 194 -3.56 -16.04 5.13
N PRO A 195 -4.26 -16.86 4.33
CA PRO A 195 -4.32 -18.31 4.54
C PRO A 195 -2.93 -18.91 4.73
N PHE A 196 -2.80 -19.82 5.70
CA PHE A 196 -1.56 -20.55 6.06
C PHE A 196 -0.46 -19.68 6.70
N GLN A 197 -0.66 -18.41 6.95
CA GLN A 197 0.33 -17.54 7.59
C GLN A 197 0.54 -17.92 9.06
N THR A 198 1.78 -18.01 9.49
CA THR A 198 2.17 -18.26 10.88
C THR A 198 2.89 -17.05 11.48
N PRO A 199 3.00 -16.93 12.81
CA PRO A 199 3.77 -15.87 13.46
C PRO A 199 5.24 -15.81 13.00
N GLU A 200 5.89 -16.96 12.76
CA GLU A 200 7.27 -17.00 12.25
C GLU A 200 7.39 -16.40 10.85
N MET A 201 6.36 -16.54 10.01
CA MET A 201 6.33 -15.91 8.68
C MET A 201 6.22 -14.40 8.81
N LEU A 202 5.43 -13.88 9.75
CA LEU A 202 5.36 -12.44 10.04
C LEU A 202 6.71 -11.89 10.55
N VAL A 203 7.42 -12.65 11.37
CA VAL A 203 8.79 -12.28 11.79
C VAL A 203 9.73 -12.17 10.59
N LYS A 204 9.66 -13.11 9.64
CA LYS A 204 10.44 -13.03 8.38
C LYS A 204 10.07 -11.77 7.57
N ASP A 205 8.80 -11.40 7.52
CA ASP A 205 8.34 -10.18 6.86
C ASP A 205 8.95 -8.93 7.52
N LEU A 206 8.92 -8.84 8.86
CA LEU A 206 9.53 -7.74 9.60
C LEU A 206 11.05 -7.68 9.36
N LYS A 207 11.75 -8.82 9.40
CA LYS A 207 13.19 -8.90 9.12
C LYS A 207 13.53 -8.55 7.68
N PHE A 208 12.65 -8.87 6.73
CA PHE A 208 12.82 -8.42 5.36
C PHE A 208 12.66 -6.89 5.23
N ILE A 209 11.71 -6.28 5.94
CA ILE A 209 11.58 -4.81 5.98
C ILE A 209 12.84 -4.17 6.57
N GLU A 210 13.41 -4.69 7.66
CA GLU A 210 14.67 -4.19 8.21
C GLU A 210 15.80 -4.28 7.16
N LYS A 211 15.95 -5.43 6.51
CA LYS A 211 17.01 -5.68 5.53
C LYS A 211 16.89 -4.83 4.27
N LEU A 212 15.68 -4.73 3.71
CA LEU A 212 15.41 -3.94 2.50
C LEU A 212 15.51 -2.45 2.77
N ASN A 213 15.17 -2.03 4.00
CA ASN A 213 15.13 -0.64 4.43
C ASN A 213 14.30 0.25 3.47
N PRO A 214 13.01 -0.08 3.21
CA PRO A 214 12.19 0.66 2.25
C PRO A 214 11.74 2.00 2.84
N GLU A 215 11.44 2.97 1.98
CA GLU A 215 10.90 4.28 2.35
C GLU A 215 9.41 4.21 2.70
N MET A 216 8.71 3.19 2.20
CA MET A 216 7.28 2.97 2.43
C MET A 216 7.00 1.50 2.76
N CYS A 217 6.04 1.25 3.65
CA CYS A 217 5.58 -0.12 3.91
C CYS A 217 4.06 -0.18 4.02
N GLY A 218 3.41 -0.87 3.09
CA GLY A 218 1.96 -1.05 3.08
C GLY A 218 1.54 -2.41 3.59
N ILE A 219 1.05 -2.49 4.83
CA ILE A 219 0.44 -3.70 5.39
C ILE A 219 -1.05 -3.50 5.60
N GLY A 220 -1.79 -4.59 5.58
CA GLY A 220 -3.23 -4.60 5.86
C GLY A 220 -3.75 -6.01 6.03
N PRO A 221 -4.96 -6.17 6.58
CA PRO A 221 -5.56 -7.48 6.74
C PRO A 221 -5.78 -8.12 5.36
N PHE A 222 -5.59 -9.43 5.30
CA PHE A 222 -6.17 -10.22 4.22
C PHE A 222 -7.69 -10.04 4.26
N VAL A 223 -8.30 -9.85 3.10
CA VAL A 223 -9.76 -9.84 2.94
C VAL A 223 -10.09 -10.76 1.78
N PRO A 224 -10.95 -11.77 1.98
CA PRO A 224 -11.30 -12.72 0.92
C PRO A 224 -12.05 -12.05 -0.23
N HIS A 225 -12.01 -12.68 -1.40
CA HIS A 225 -12.85 -12.33 -2.54
C HIS A 225 -13.63 -13.57 -3.00
N LYS A 226 -14.93 -13.42 -3.24
CA LYS A 226 -15.88 -14.49 -3.59
C LYS A 226 -15.46 -15.38 -4.77
N ASP A 227 -14.68 -14.82 -5.71
CA ASP A 227 -14.24 -15.52 -6.93
C ASP A 227 -12.78 -16.00 -6.82
N THR A 228 -12.28 -16.23 -5.60
CA THR A 228 -10.92 -16.73 -5.36
C THR A 228 -10.90 -18.09 -4.70
N LYS A 229 -9.72 -18.72 -4.65
CA LYS A 229 -9.54 -19.99 -3.92
C LYS A 229 -9.84 -19.84 -2.43
N PHE A 230 -9.65 -18.63 -1.89
CA PHE A 230 -9.75 -18.31 -0.46
C PHE A 230 -11.06 -17.63 -0.08
N LYS A 231 -12.11 -17.79 -0.87
CA LYS A 231 -13.42 -17.17 -0.67
C LYS A 231 -14.12 -17.48 0.66
N ASN A 232 -13.77 -18.61 1.27
CA ASN A 232 -14.36 -19.07 2.53
C ASN A 232 -13.45 -18.82 3.75
N GLU A 233 -12.28 -18.19 3.54
CA GLU A 233 -11.36 -17.88 4.62
C GLU A 233 -11.83 -16.62 5.37
N ASN A 234 -11.45 -16.53 6.64
CA ASN A 234 -11.71 -15.34 7.43
C ASN A 234 -10.76 -14.21 7.01
N HIS A 235 -11.18 -12.97 7.22
CA HIS A 235 -10.26 -11.83 7.10
C HIS A 235 -9.18 -11.87 8.19
N GLY A 236 -8.05 -11.21 7.93
CA GLY A 236 -6.98 -11.06 8.91
C GLY A 236 -7.41 -10.26 10.14
N ASP A 237 -6.78 -10.56 11.27
CA ASP A 237 -7.06 -9.91 12.55
C ASP A 237 -6.60 -8.43 12.53
N VAL A 238 -7.53 -7.52 12.82
CA VAL A 238 -7.30 -6.08 12.89
C VAL A 238 -6.29 -5.74 13.99
N SER A 239 -6.39 -6.36 15.17
CA SER A 239 -5.49 -6.10 16.29
C SER A 239 -4.05 -6.47 15.95
N LEU A 240 -3.85 -7.59 15.28
CA LEU A 240 -2.54 -8.00 14.78
C LEU A 240 -1.97 -7.02 13.75
N VAL A 241 -2.80 -6.51 12.82
CA VAL A 241 -2.37 -5.47 11.86
C VAL A 241 -1.92 -4.21 12.58
N LEU A 242 -2.70 -3.75 13.57
CA LEU A 242 -2.41 -2.54 14.34
C LEU A 242 -1.10 -2.69 15.14
N MET A 243 -0.90 -3.84 15.77
CA MET A 243 0.35 -4.14 16.47
C MET A 243 1.54 -4.14 15.52
N LEU A 244 1.43 -4.78 14.35
CA LEU A 244 2.50 -4.81 13.35
C LEU A 244 2.79 -3.41 12.78
N LEU A 245 1.80 -2.53 12.62
CA LEU A 245 2.02 -1.12 12.29
C LEU A 245 2.89 -0.44 13.35
N SER A 246 2.57 -0.66 14.65
CA SER A 246 3.36 -0.11 15.76
C SER A 246 4.80 -0.64 15.74
N ILE A 247 4.98 -1.93 15.55
CA ILE A 247 6.31 -2.55 15.47
C ILE A 247 7.12 -1.95 14.30
N ILE A 248 6.54 -1.85 13.11
CA ILE A 248 7.21 -1.30 11.93
C ILE A 248 7.61 0.17 12.16
N ARG A 249 6.74 0.98 12.79
CA ARG A 249 7.06 2.37 13.16
C ARG A 249 8.27 2.44 14.09
N LEU A 250 8.35 1.53 15.06
CA LEU A 250 9.46 1.50 16.02
C LEU A 250 10.77 0.95 15.41
N LEU A 251 10.68 -0.03 14.51
CA LEU A 251 11.82 -0.58 13.77
C LEU A 251 12.39 0.45 12.78
N LYS A 252 11.53 1.19 12.11
CA LYS A 252 11.92 2.21 11.13
C LYS A 252 11.14 3.51 11.36
N PRO A 253 11.66 4.39 12.24
CA PRO A 253 10.93 5.58 12.68
C PRO A 253 10.45 6.52 11.57
N ASN A 254 11.19 6.69 10.47
CA ASN A 254 10.88 7.62 9.38
C ASN A 254 10.03 7.01 8.26
N ILE A 255 9.70 5.71 8.33
CA ILE A 255 8.97 5.02 7.25
C ILE A 255 7.59 5.63 7.02
N LEU A 256 7.18 5.73 5.76
CA LEU A 256 5.84 6.16 5.38
C LEU A 256 4.87 4.95 5.44
N LEU A 257 3.93 4.98 6.39
CA LEU A 257 3.00 3.89 6.66
C LEU A 257 1.56 4.31 6.32
N PRO A 258 0.89 3.66 5.35
CA PRO A 258 -0.52 3.91 5.10
C PRO A 258 -1.42 3.17 6.09
N ALA A 259 -2.45 3.87 6.59
CA ALA A 259 -3.65 3.25 7.11
C ALA A 259 -4.50 2.81 5.91
N THR A 260 -4.41 1.53 5.55
CA THR A 260 -4.88 1.00 4.27
C THR A 260 -6.41 0.97 4.13
N THR A 261 -6.89 0.94 2.88
CA THR A 261 -8.31 0.76 2.58
C THR A 261 -8.83 -0.58 3.11
N ALA A 262 -8.02 -1.64 3.05
CA ALA A 262 -8.39 -2.96 3.58
C ALA A 262 -8.65 -2.91 5.10
N LEU A 263 -7.81 -2.19 5.85
CA LEU A 263 -8.02 -2.00 7.28
C LEU A 263 -9.35 -1.27 7.57
N GLY A 264 -9.65 -0.21 6.80
CA GLY A 264 -10.93 0.50 6.89
C GLY A 264 -12.12 -0.30 6.36
N THR A 265 -11.91 -1.34 5.54
CA THR A 265 -12.97 -2.24 5.06
C THR A 265 -13.37 -3.23 6.15
N VAL A 266 -12.41 -3.76 6.91
CA VAL A 266 -12.69 -4.73 7.99
C VAL A 266 -13.18 -4.01 9.26
N ASP A 267 -12.65 -2.83 9.56
CA ASP A 267 -13.05 -2.02 10.72
C ASP A 267 -13.39 -0.59 10.27
N PRO A 268 -14.62 -0.10 10.47
CA PRO A 268 -15.02 1.27 10.11
C PRO A 268 -14.12 2.38 10.69
N LEU A 269 -13.50 2.14 11.86
CA LEU A 269 -12.51 3.03 12.49
C LEU A 269 -11.06 2.59 12.24
N GLY A 270 -10.85 1.62 11.35
CA GLY A 270 -9.54 1.03 11.11
C GLY A 270 -8.48 2.04 10.65
N ARG A 271 -8.87 3.07 9.90
CA ARG A 271 -7.93 4.13 9.48
C ARG A 271 -7.46 4.96 10.67
N GLU A 272 -8.38 5.41 11.52
CA GLU A 272 -8.06 6.17 12.74
C GLU A 272 -7.19 5.33 13.69
N LYS A 273 -7.58 4.08 13.93
CA LYS A 273 -6.78 3.15 14.74
C LYS A 273 -5.39 2.95 14.14
N GLY A 274 -5.27 2.78 12.82
CA GLY A 274 -3.98 2.68 12.13
C GLY A 274 -3.10 3.91 12.34
N ILE A 275 -3.67 5.12 12.26
CA ILE A 275 -2.95 6.37 12.56
C ILE A 275 -2.48 6.41 14.03
N LEU A 276 -3.32 6.02 14.96
CA LEU A 276 -2.96 5.94 16.38
C LEU A 276 -1.87 4.88 16.66
N HIS A 277 -1.71 3.90 15.77
CA HIS A 277 -0.64 2.90 15.78
C HIS A 277 0.56 3.26 14.90
N GLY A 278 0.74 4.57 14.62
CA GLY A 278 1.93 5.10 13.98
C GLY A 278 1.87 5.21 12.45
N ALA A 279 0.74 4.91 11.80
CA ALA A 279 0.56 5.25 10.39
C ALA A 279 0.48 6.77 10.21
N ASN A 280 0.88 7.26 9.03
CA ASN A 280 0.93 8.70 8.71
C ASN A 280 0.48 9.03 7.29
N VAL A 281 -0.07 8.05 6.57
CA VAL A 281 -0.55 8.20 5.19
C VAL A 281 -1.96 7.63 5.05
N VAL A 282 -2.82 8.32 4.30
CA VAL A 282 -4.11 7.79 3.82
C VAL A 282 -4.21 7.94 2.32
N MET A 283 -4.96 7.03 1.66
CA MET A 283 -5.06 7.00 0.19
C MET A 283 -6.52 7.07 -0.26
N PRO A 284 -7.12 8.28 -0.35
CA PRO A 284 -8.42 8.46 -0.99
C PRO A 284 -8.38 8.10 -2.48
N ASN A 285 -9.49 7.55 -2.99
CA ASN A 285 -9.60 7.11 -4.38
C ASN A 285 -10.01 8.28 -5.30
N LEU A 286 -9.18 8.60 -6.29
CA LEU A 286 -9.42 9.61 -7.33
C LEU A 286 -9.95 9.01 -8.64
N SER A 287 -9.99 7.68 -8.77
CA SER A 287 -10.49 7.05 -10.01
C SER A 287 -11.91 7.50 -10.35
N PRO A 288 -12.30 7.48 -11.64
CA PRO A 288 -13.67 7.76 -12.03
C PRO A 288 -14.67 6.88 -11.28
N VAL A 289 -15.74 7.45 -10.73
CA VAL A 289 -16.72 6.75 -9.89
C VAL A 289 -17.26 5.49 -10.58
N LYS A 290 -17.49 5.56 -11.90
CA LYS A 290 -18.01 4.45 -12.73
C LYS A 290 -17.16 3.18 -12.64
N HIS A 291 -15.84 3.29 -12.34
CA HIS A 291 -14.90 2.16 -12.31
C HIS A 291 -14.46 1.74 -10.91
N ARG A 292 -14.78 2.51 -9.85
CA ARG A 292 -14.29 2.20 -8.49
C ARG A 292 -14.75 0.84 -7.98
N LYS A 293 -15.99 0.41 -8.35
CA LYS A 293 -16.52 -0.93 -8.01
C LYS A 293 -15.88 -2.04 -8.83
N ASP A 294 -15.42 -1.72 -10.05
CA ASP A 294 -14.84 -2.69 -10.97
C ASP A 294 -13.40 -3.07 -10.57
N TYR A 295 -12.71 -2.22 -9.80
CA TYR A 295 -11.40 -2.53 -9.24
C TYR A 295 -11.54 -3.28 -7.91
N SER A 296 -12.02 -4.51 -7.99
CA SER A 296 -12.34 -5.35 -6.84
C SER A 296 -11.20 -6.34 -6.53
N LEU A 297 -10.24 -5.92 -5.73
CA LEU A 297 -9.15 -6.79 -5.23
C LEU A 297 -9.68 -7.83 -4.24
N TYR A 298 -10.65 -7.44 -3.42
CA TYR A 298 -11.30 -8.20 -2.36
C TYR A 298 -12.74 -7.70 -2.18
N ASP A 299 -13.58 -8.50 -1.50
CA ASP A 299 -14.99 -8.17 -1.30
C ASP A 299 -15.20 -7.00 -0.33
N ASN A 300 -16.35 -6.33 -0.46
CA ASN A 300 -16.78 -5.22 0.39
C ASN A 300 -15.81 -4.03 0.47
N LYS A 301 -14.93 -3.87 -0.53
CA LYS A 301 -14.00 -2.74 -0.60
C LYS A 301 -14.74 -1.42 -0.42
N ILE A 302 -14.33 -0.63 0.57
CA ILE A 302 -14.87 0.72 0.81
C ILE A 302 -14.33 1.74 -0.21
N CYS A 303 -14.86 2.96 -0.18
CA CYS A 303 -14.47 4.06 -1.06
C CYS A 303 -14.78 3.81 -2.54
N THR A 304 -15.91 3.16 -2.81
CA THR A 304 -16.39 2.86 -4.16
C THR A 304 -17.47 3.83 -4.66
N GLY A 305 -18.01 4.70 -3.79
CA GLY A 305 -18.98 5.73 -4.12
C GLY A 305 -18.37 7.12 -4.33
N ASP A 306 -19.20 8.14 -4.44
CA ASP A 306 -18.80 9.55 -4.64
C ASP A 306 -18.00 10.11 -3.47
N GLU A 307 -18.14 9.51 -2.29
CA GLU A 307 -17.58 9.99 -1.03
C GLU A 307 -16.04 9.90 -0.95
N ALA A 308 -15.38 9.14 -1.81
CA ALA A 308 -13.98 8.75 -1.57
C ALA A 308 -12.95 9.88 -1.71
N ALA A 309 -13.12 10.80 -2.68
CA ALA A 309 -12.23 11.96 -2.85
C ALA A 309 -12.94 13.28 -2.54
N GLN A 310 -14.25 13.33 -2.78
CA GLN A 310 -15.08 14.51 -2.53
C GLN A 310 -15.31 14.76 -1.03
N CYS A 311 -15.12 13.74 -0.17
CA CYS A 311 -15.20 13.85 1.28
C CYS A 311 -13.82 14.06 1.96
N ILE A 312 -12.90 14.81 1.37
CA ILE A 312 -11.67 15.23 2.10
C ILE A 312 -12.05 15.92 3.40
N GLY A 313 -13.12 16.72 3.40
CA GLY A 313 -13.65 17.35 4.60
C GLY A 313 -14.03 16.33 5.69
N CYS A 314 -14.79 15.29 5.34
CA CYS A 314 -15.15 14.24 6.29
C CYS A 314 -13.91 13.47 6.82
N LEU A 315 -12.94 13.20 5.96
CA LEU A 315 -11.69 12.56 6.36
C LEU A 315 -10.87 13.49 7.28
N ALA A 316 -10.81 14.79 6.97
CA ALA A 316 -10.15 15.77 7.81
C ALA A 316 -10.80 15.86 9.20
N ASP A 317 -12.13 15.87 9.27
CA ASP A 317 -12.86 15.86 10.54
C ASP A 317 -12.61 14.58 11.37
N ARG A 318 -12.51 13.42 10.70
CA ARG A 318 -12.13 12.16 11.34
C ARG A 318 -10.71 12.22 11.91
N MET A 319 -9.75 12.77 11.15
CA MET A 319 -8.36 12.94 11.62
C MET A 319 -8.28 13.94 12.79
N LYS A 320 -9.01 15.05 12.74
CA LYS A 320 -9.08 16.03 13.85
C LYS A 320 -9.58 15.42 15.16
N LYS A 321 -10.54 14.48 15.10
CA LYS A 321 -11.06 13.78 16.29
C LYS A 321 -9.99 12.97 17.03
N ILE A 322 -8.93 12.55 16.33
CA ILE A 322 -7.78 11.82 16.90
C ILE A 322 -6.55 12.70 17.06
N GLY A 323 -6.69 14.05 16.97
CA GLY A 323 -5.61 14.99 17.17
C GLY A 323 -4.67 15.16 15.98
N CYS A 324 -5.05 14.69 14.79
CA CYS A 324 -4.23 14.73 13.57
C CYS A 324 -4.79 15.70 12.54
N GLU A 325 -3.94 16.14 11.60
CA GLU A 325 -4.27 17.09 10.54
C GLU A 325 -3.86 16.58 9.16
N ILE A 326 -4.77 16.64 8.19
CA ILE A 326 -4.45 16.38 6.79
C ILE A 326 -3.70 17.59 6.24
N VAL A 327 -2.57 17.33 5.57
CA VAL A 327 -1.73 18.38 4.98
C VAL A 327 -1.65 18.28 3.47
N THR A 328 -1.54 19.43 2.81
CA THR A 328 -1.23 19.54 1.38
C THR A 328 0.29 19.52 1.22
N ASP A 329 0.84 18.32 1.05
CA ASP A 329 2.27 18.06 0.99
C ASP A 329 2.53 16.80 0.12
N ARG A 330 3.71 16.71 -0.51
CA ARG A 330 4.13 15.50 -1.23
C ARG A 330 4.32 14.31 -0.29
N GLY A 331 4.65 14.56 0.98
CA GLY A 331 4.95 13.52 1.95
C GLY A 331 6.11 12.64 1.49
N ASP A 332 7.22 13.26 1.07
CA ASP A 332 8.44 12.54 0.71
C ASP A 332 9.09 11.92 1.95
N TYR A 333 9.79 10.81 1.74
CA TYR A 333 10.62 10.22 2.77
C TYR A 333 11.86 11.11 3.00
N THR A 334 12.18 11.34 4.26
CA THR A 334 13.39 12.07 4.66
C THR A 334 14.24 11.18 5.55
N GLU A 335 15.54 11.09 5.25
CA GLU A 335 16.53 10.56 6.19
C GLU A 335 16.87 11.66 7.18
N GLU A 336 16.78 11.37 8.50
CA GLU A 336 17.36 12.24 9.54
C GLU A 336 18.83 11.94 9.72
#